data_50c7a17fe67ca149e9c6b8ab0ec467af
#
_entry.id   50c7a17fe67ca149e9c6b8ab0ec467af
#
_cell.length_a   1.000
_cell.length_b   1.000
_cell.length_c   1.000
_cell.angle_alpha   90.00
_cell.angle_beta   90.00
_cell.angle_gamma   90.00
#
_symmetry.space_group_name_H-M   'P 1'
#
loop_
_entity.id
_entity.type
_entity.pdbx_description
1 polymer ?
#
loop_
_entity_poly.entity_id
_entity_poly.type
_entity_poly.pdbx_seq_one_letter_code
_entity_poly.pdbx_strand_id
1 'polypeptide(L)'
;YYASPRLSFSLRTKSYSGAVRAAQSVTQRLEDYWLVLRLQDMDIPAIHLVRADGVAHDAPVMLDAVENYLKLKGNNDRIFVRTARRNGSYVAKLLGNRPITSYSTAEAAQFRDWCFDKGMGLNTVKRVFASVRSVINLNIREYGLEGNNAFSGTYMPDRDDASPSRKPIPNDILQLIQKRCMETDDEARWLVALISDTGMRLSEAAGLSKEDIHLDVDIPYVEIRPHKWRRLKTKSSIRKLPLVGASLWAARQASIASNSPFMFPRYCNETECQSNSASAALNKWLKTVAGADYVIHSLRHSMRDRLRAVNCPADMVDQIGGWRKKSVGEGYGEGYVLSKLKDWLTKTST
;
A
#
# COMPACT_ATOMS: atom_id res chain seq x y z
N TYR A 1 9.64 -44.32 -22.43
CA TYR A 1 9.41 -43.10 -21.70
C TYR A 1 10.69 -42.24 -21.53
N TYR A 2 11.88 -42.82 -21.55
CA TYR A 2 13.17 -42.12 -21.54
C TYR A 2 14.03 -42.58 -22.70
N ALA A 3 14.68 -41.63 -23.39
CA ALA A 3 15.60 -41.92 -24.48
C ALA A 3 16.89 -42.62 -24.01
N SER A 4 17.15 -42.72 -22.72
CA SER A 4 18.31 -43.36 -22.11
C SER A 4 17.88 -44.23 -20.93
N PRO A 5 18.50 -45.43 -20.76
CA PRO A 5 18.24 -46.30 -19.62
C PRO A 5 18.81 -45.77 -18.28
N ARG A 6 19.51 -44.65 -18.31
CA ARG A 6 20.14 -44.05 -17.12
C ARG A 6 19.83 -42.56 -17.06
N LEU A 7 19.28 -42.12 -15.94
CA LEU A 7 19.11 -40.70 -15.60
C LEU A 7 20.29 -40.24 -14.75
N SER A 8 20.93 -39.15 -15.16
CA SER A 8 22.04 -38.54 -14.42
C SER A 8 21.87 -37.02 -14.36
N PHE A 9 21.91 -36.47 -13.16
CA PHE A 9 21.85 -35.01 -12.95
C PHE A 9 22.56 -34.61 -11.65
N SER A 10 23.00 -33.37 -11.58
CA SER A 10 23.70 -32.83 -10.41
C SER A 10 22.74 -32.44 -9.31
N LEU A 11 23.00 -32.85 -8.08
CA LEU A 11 22.26 -32.44 -6.87
C LEU A 11 22.66 -31.04 -6.36
N ARG A 12 23.61 -30.37 -7.02
CA ARG A 12 24.07 -28.99 -6.72
C ARG A 12 24.43 -28.73 -5.25
N THR A 13 24.99 -29.73 -4.58
CA THR A 13 25.47 -29.64 -3.20
C THR A 13 26.83 -30.31 -3.04
N LYS A 14 27.70 -29.74 -2.19
CA LYS A 14 28.99 -30.35 -1.81
C LYS A 14 28.92 -31.05 -0.44
N SER A 15 27.78 -30.93 0.28
CA SER A 15 27.59 -31.58 1.56
C SER A 15 27.05 -33.00 1.38
N TYR A 16 27.69 -34.02 1.95
CA TYR A 16 27.23 -35.39 1.90
C TYR A 16 25.82 -35.55 2.45
N SER A 17 25.52 -35.00 3.62
CA SER A 17 24.18 -35.07 4.22
C SER A 17 23.11 -34.33 3.39
N GLY A 18 23.51 -33.23 2.74
CA GLY A 18 22.66 -32.51 1.78
C GLY A 18 22.38 -33.34 0.53
N ALA A 19 23.42 -34.03 0.01
CA ALA A 19 23.28 -34.90 -1.16
C ALA A 19 22.35 -36.08 -0.88
N VAL A 20 22.46 -36.73 0.27
CA VAL A 20 21.59 -37.86 0.67
C VAL A 20 20.14 -37.41 0.75
N ARG A 21 19.82 -36.30 1.42
CA ARG A 21 18.45 -35.78 1.50
C ARG A 21 17.88 -35.39 0.14
N ALA A 22 18.70 -34.73 -0.69
CA ALA A 22 18.27 -34.37 -2.05
C ALA A 22 18.02 -35.61 -2.92
N ALA A 23 18.87 -36.63 -2.83
CA ALA A 23 18.69 -37.89 -3.55
C ALA A 23 17.40 -38.59 -3.12
N GLN A 24 17.14 -38.72 -1.82
CA GLN A 24 15.90 -39.30 -1.28
C GLN A 24 14.65 -38.56 -1.80
N SER A 25 14.66 -37.21 -1.77
CA SER A 25 13.54 -36.41 -2.28
C SER A 25 13.31 -36.59 -3.77
N VAL A 26 14.38 -36.72 -4.57
CA VAL A 26 14.28 -36.96 -6.01
C VAL A 26 13.76 -38.37 -6.28
N THR A 27 14.25 -39.38 -5.57
CA THR A 27 13.79 -40.76 -5.72
C THR A 27 12.30 -40.86 -5.43
N GLN A 28 11.84 -40.27 -4.30
CA GLN A 28 10.41 -40.27 -3.96
C GLN A 28 9.56 -39.63 -5.09
N ARG A 29 9.97 -38.48 -5.62
CA ARG A 29 9.25 -37.81 -6.70
C ARG A 29 9.21 -38.60 -7.98
N LEU A 30 10.26 -39.37 -8.30
CA LEU A 30 10.29 -40.26 -9.46
C LEU A 30 9.36 -41.44 -9.25
N GLU A 31 9.34 -42.04 -8.08
CA GLU A 31 8.45 -43.14 -7.74
C GLU A 31 6.97 -42.71 -7.82
N ASP A 32 6.64 -41.54 -7.25
CA ASP A 32 5.30 -40.97 -7.33
C ASP A 32 4.90 -40.70 -8.80
N TYR A 33 5.80 -40.14 -9.60
CA TYR A 33 5.57 -39.89 -11.02
C TYR A 33 5.34 -41.20 -11.81
N TRP A 34 6.16 -42.21 -11.58
CA TRP A 34 5.98 -43.51 -12.23
C TRP A 34 4.70 -44.22 -11.77
N LEU A 35 4.32 -44.06 -10.54
CA LEU A 35 3.04 -44.59 -10.05
C LEU A 35 1.87 -43.92 -10.79
N VAL A 36 1.89 -42.60 -10.96
CA VAL A 36 0.87 -41.86 -11.72
C VAL A 36 0.82 -42.35 -13.16
N LEU A 37 1.98 -42.52 -13.85
CA LEU A 37 2.01 -43.04 -15.23
C LEU A 37 1.43 -44.43 -15.32
N ARG A 38 1.75 -45.36 -14.38
CA ARG A 38 1.18 -46.69 -14.36
C ARG A 38 -0.33 -46.68 -14.16
N LEU A 39 -0.82 -45.80 -13.30
CA LEU A 39 -2.25 -45.66 -13.01
C LEU A 39 -3.01 -45.05 -14.20
N GLN A 40 -2.36 -44.20 -15.03
CA GLN A 40 -2.95 -43.69 -16.27
C GLN A 40 -3.14 -44.75 -17.33
N ASP A 41 -2.26 -45.77 -17.39
CA ASP A 41 -2.35 -46.86 -18.32
C ASP A 41 -3.25 -48.01 -17.81
N MET A 42 -3.72 -47.95 -16.57
CA MET A 42 -4.66 -48.92 -16.00
C MET A 42 -6.09 -48.42 -16.19
N ASP A 43 -6.91 -49.18 -16.89
CA ASP A 43 -8.36 -49.00 -16.92
C ASP A 43 -8.93 -49.42 -15.56
N ILE A 44 -9.01 -48.47 -14.61
CA ILE A 44 -9.57 -48.72 -13.27
C ILE A 44 -11.08 -48.54 -13.38
N PRO A 45 -11.88 -49.61 -13.33
CA PRO A 45 -13.33 -49.49 -13.34
C PRO A 45 -13.77 -48.63 -12.15
N ALA A 46 -14.62 -47.65 -12.46
CA ALA A 46 -15.19 -46.75 -11.43
C ALA A 46 -14.18 -45.84 -10.71
N ILE A 47 -13.08 -45.39 -11.35
CA ILE A 47 -12.13 -44.43 -10.83
C ILE A 47 -12.82 -43.13 -10.30
N HIS A 48 -13.99 -42.81 -10.86
CA HIS A 48 -14.85 -41.73 -10.42
C HIS A 48 -15.43 -41.95 -9.02
N LEU A 49 -15.49 -43.20 -8.50
CA LEU A 49 -15.93 -43.54 -7.17
C LEU A 49 -14.77 -43.47 -6.13
N VAL A 50 -13.52 -43.47 -6.60
CA VAL A 50 -12.31 -43.37 -5.75
C VAL A 50 -11.95 -41.89 -5.46
N ARG A 51 -12.63 -40.94 -6.07
CA ARG A 51 -12.58 -39.56 -5.58
C ARG A 51 -13.17 -39.55 -4.20
N ALA A 52 -12.24 -39.56 -3.22
CA ALA A 52 -12.51 -39.52 -1.80
C ALA A 52 -13.71 -38.62 -1.46
N ASP A 53 -14.45 -39.01 -0.41
CA ASP A 53 -15.52 -38.29 0.26
C ASP A 53 -15.06 -36.93 0.87
N GLY A 54 -14.26 -36.16 0.17
CA GLY A 54 -14.13 -34.74 0.35
C GLY A 54 -15.16 -34.09 -0.56
N VAL A 55 -16.15 -33.44 0.00
CA VAL A 55 -17.05 -32.54 -0.72
C VAL A 55 -16.16 -31.69 -1.62
N ALA A 56 -16.08 -32.05 -2.90
CA ALA A 56 -15.43 -31.20 -3.90
C ALA A 56 -16.29 -29.94 -3.97
N HIS A 57 -15.93 -28.95 -3.18
CA HIS A 57 -16.52 -27.63 -3.32
C HIS A 57 -16.22 -27.19 -4.75
N ASP A 58 -17.26 -27.09 -5.58
CA ASP A 58 -17.10 -26.51 -6.90
C ASP A 58 -16.38 -25.18 -6.75
N ALA A 59 -15.31 -25.00 -7.52
CA ALA A 59 -14.53 -23.77 -7.43
C ALA A 59 -15.42 -22.57 -7.69
N PRO A 60 -15.47 -21.57 -6.82
CA PRO A 60 -16.32 -20.41 -7.00
C PRO A 60 -15.95 -19.68 -8.30
N VAL A 61 -16.95 -19.13 -9.00
CA VAL A 61 -16.69 -18.24 -10.12
C VAL A 61 -16.04 -16.94 -9.65
N MET A 62 -15.35 -16.22 -10.53
CA MET A 62 -14.52 -15.06 -10.17
C MET A 62 -15.26 -14.02 -9.31
N LEU A 63 -16.50 -13.68 -9.64
CA LEU A 63 -17.24 -12.67 -8.88
C LEU A 63 -17.64 -13.16 -7.49
N ASP A 64 -18.03 -14.43 -7.36
CA ASP A 64 -18.35 -15.04 -6.07
C ASP A 64 -17.09 -15.18 -5.20
N ALA A 65 -15.96 -15.51 -5.83
CA ALA A 65 -14.66 -15.55 -5.16
C ALA A 65 -14.27 -14.16 -4.59
N VAL A 66 -14.62 -13.07 -5.26
CA VAL A 66 -14.42 -11.71 -4.75
C VAL A 66 -15.29 -11.46 -3.51
N GLU A 67 -16.57 -11.83 -3.53
CA GLU A 67 -17.46 -11.62 -2.37
C GLU A 67 -17.03 -12.50 -1.18
N ASN A 68 -16.63 -13.75 -1.40
CA ASN A 68 -16.06 -14.62 -0.38
C ASN A 68 -14.79 -14.00 0.24
N TYR A 69 -13.89 -13.49 -0.62
CA TYR A 69 -12.67 -12.80 -0.17
C TYR A 69 -13.00 -11.59 0.71
N LEU A 70 -13.98 -10.78 0.31
CA LEU A 70 -14.39 -9.60 1.09
C LEU A 70 -15.00 -10.00 2.44
N LYS A 71 -15.84 -11.03 2.46
CA LYS A 71 -16.45 -11.58 3.68
C LYS A 71 -15.38 -12.07 4.66
N LEU A 72 -14.45 -12.90 4.20
CA LEU A 72 -13.40 -13.50 5.02
C LEU A 72 -12.38 -12.47 5.52
N LYS A 73 -12.05 -11.45 4.72
CA LYS A 73 -11.15 -10.38 5.17
C LYS A 73 -11.75 -9.46 6.21
N GLY A 74 -13.08 -9.41 6.33
CA GLY A 74 -13.79 -8.60 7.34
C GLY A 74 -13.42 -7.10 7.28
N ASN A 75 -12.94 -6.62 6.14
CA ASN A 75 -12.47 -5.24 5.99
C ASN A 75 -13.55 -4.38 5.34
N ASN A 76 -14.17 -3.52 6.12
CA ASN A 76 -15.24 -2.61 5.68
C ASN A 76 -14.72 -1.33 4.99
N ASP A 77 -13.43 -1.23 4.68
CA ASP A 77 -12.88 -0.10 3.93
C ASP A 77 -13.52 -0.03 2.53
N ARG A 78 -14.28 1.04 2.28
CA ARG A 78 -14.97 1.28 1.01
C ARG A 78 -14.03 1.23 -0.20
N ILE A 79 -12.79 1.71 -0.06
CA ILE A 79 -11.80 1.72 -1.14
C ILE A 79 -11.32 0.29 -1.41
N PHE A 80 -11.06 -0.49 -0.37
CA PHE A 80 -10.66 -1.89 -0.47
C PHE A 80 -11.74 -2.72 -1.18
N VAL A 81 -12.99 -2.62 -0.70
CA VAL A 81 -14.15 -3.33 -1.28
C VAL A 81 -14.33 -2.96 -2.75
N ARG A 82 -14.40 -1.66 -3.06
CA ARG A 82 -14.56 -1.18 -4.44
C ARG A 82 -13.41 -1.64 -5.35
N THR A 83 -12.18 -1.64 -4.84
CA THR A 83 -11.00 -2.07 -5.61
C THR A 83 -11.05 -3.56 -5.92
N ALA A 84 -11.36 -4.41 -4.94
CA ALA A 84 -11.47 -5.85 -5.14
C ALA A 84 -12.58 -6.18 -6.16
N ARG A 85 -13.78 -5.61 -6.00
CA ARG A 85 -14.91 -5.79 -6.93
C ARG A 85 -14.56 -5.31 -8.35
N ARG A 86 -13.97 -4.12 -8.48
CA ARG A 86 -13.56 -3.59 -9.78
C ARG A 86 -12.55 -4.51 -10.47
N ASN A 87 -11.51 -4.97 -9.74
CA ASN A 87 -10.45 -5.78 -10.33
C ASN A 87 -10.96 -7.18 -10.73
N GLY A 88 -11.83 -7.80 -9.92
CA GLY A 88 -12.53 -9.03 -10.29
C GLY A 88 -13.45 -8.86 -11.49
N SER A 89 -14.20 -7.75 -11.55
CA SER A 89 -15.02 -7.41 -12.71
C SER A 89 -14.22 -7.24 -14.00
N TYR A 90 -12.99 -6.75 -13.95
CA TYR A 90 -12.14 -6.66 -15.15
C TYR A 90 -11.80 -8.04 -15.70
N VAL A 91 -11.45 -9.00 -14.83
CA VAL A 91 -11.21 -10.38 -15.21
C VAL A 91 -12.48 -11.02 -15.79
N ALA A 92 -13.60 -10.91 -15.08
CA ALA A 92 -14.87 -11.49 -15.50
C ALA A 92 -15.39 -10.93 -16.84
N LYS A 93 -15.18 -9.64 -17.11
CA LYS A 93 -15.56 -9.01 -18.38
C LYS A 93 -14.70 -9.46 -19.57
N LEU A 94 -13.40 -9.63 -19.36
CA LEU A 94 -12.48 -9.99 -20.44
C LEU A 94 -12.46 -11.50 -20.70
N LEU A 95 -12.37 -12.29 -19.63
CA LEU A 95 -12.11 -13.72 -19.70
C LEU A 95 -13.35 -14.58 -19.39
N GLY A 96 -14.48 -13.94 -19.06
CA GLY A 96 -15.70 -14.62 -18.59
C GLY A 96 -15.72 -14.82 -17.07
N ASN A 97 -16.93 -14.82 -16.49
CA ASN A 97 -17.14 -15.14 -15.07
C ASN A 97 -17.17 -16.67 -14.89
N ARG A 98 -16.01 -17.28 -14.77
CA ARG A 98 -15.80 -18.73 -14.71
C ARG A 98 -15.19 -19.16 -13.37
N PRO A 99 -15.19 -20.47 -13.05
CA PRO A 99 -14.48 -21.00 -11.90
C PRO A 99 -13.02 -20.53 -11.85
N ILE A 100 -12.55 -20.09 -10.67
CA ILE A 100 -11.22 -19.48 -10.52
C ILE A 100 -10.06 -20.41 -10.89
N THR A 101 -10.28 -21.71 -10.90
CA THR A 101 -9.32 -22.76 -11.31
C THR A 101 -9.30 -22.99 -12.82
N SER A 102 -10.27 -22.48 -13.57
CA SER A 102 -10.40 -22.71 -15.02
C SER A 102 -9.61 -21.71 -15.88
N TYR A 103 -9.07 -20.66 -15.29
CA TYR A 103 -8.24 -19.69 -16.02
C TYR A 103 -6.85 -20.27 -16.29
N SER A 104 -6.34 -20.01 -17.48
CA SER A 104 -4.99 -20.39 -17.89
C SER A 104 -3.97 -19.25 -17.71
N THR A 105 -2.69 -19.60 -17.70
CA THR A 105 -1.60 -18.60 -17.68
C THR A 105 -1.56 -17.76 -18.96
N ALA A 106 -1.97 -18.30 -20.10
CA ALA A 106 -2.11 -17.57 -21.36
C ALA A 106 -3.19 -16.48 -21.26
N GLU A 107 -4.34 -16.80 -20.67
CA GLU A 107 -5.41 -15.83 -20.42
C GLU A 107 -5.00 -14.77 -19.39
N ALA A 108 -4.22 -15.14 -18.37
CA ALA A 108 -3.65 -14.15 -17.44
C ALA A 108 -2.69 -13.19 -18.15
N ALA A 109 -1.90 -13.67 -19.13
CA ALA A 109 -1.08 -12.80 -19.97
C ALA A 109 -1.93 -11.89 -20.88
N GLN A 110 -3.00 -12.42 -21.49
CA GLN A 110 -3.96 -11.61 -22.25
C GLN A 110 -4.61 -10.51 -21.38
N PHE A 111 -4.96 -10.84 -20.13
CA PHE A 111 -5.49 -9.85 -19.19
C PHE A 111 -4.48 -8.75 -18.84
N ARG A 112 -3.19 -9.10 -18.68
CA ARG A 112 -2.11 -8.12 -18.52
C ARG A 112 -2.05 -7.17 -19.72
N ASP A 113 -2.04 -7.69 -20.93
CA ASP A 113 -1.93 -6.88 -22.14
C ASP A 113 -3.14 -5.98 -22.30
N TRP A 114 -4.34 -6.50 -22.06
CA TRP A 114 -5.55 -5.68 -21.99
C TRP A 114 -5.46 -4.53 -20.97
N CYS A 115 -4.87 -4.76 -19.80
CA CYS A 115 -4.68 -3.69 -18.82
C CYS A 115 -3.77 -2.57 -19.37
N PHE A 116 -2.72 -2.93 -20.09
CA PHE A 116 -1.83 -1.95 -20.73
C PHE A 116 -2.54 -1.21 -21.87
N ASP A 117 -3.32 -1.90 -22.70
CA ASP A 117 -4.11 -1.30 -23.80
C ASP A 117 -5.17 -0.31 -23.29
N LYS A 118 -5.64 -0.49 -22.05
CA LYS A 118 -6.48 0.49 -21.33
C LYS A 118 -5.69 1.68 -20.78
N GLY A 119 -4.42 1.81 -21.06
CA GLY A 119 -3.57 2.90 -20.61
C GLY A 119 -3.14 2.80 -19.14
N MET A 120 -3.22 1.61 -18.52
CA MET A 120 -2.76 1.45 -17.14
C MET A 120 -1.23 1.36 -17.12
N GLY A 121 -0.58 2.21 -16.33
CA GLY A 121 0.87 2.11 -16.09
C GLY A 121 1.24 0.84 -15.32
N LEU A 122 2.49 0.37 -15.45
CA LEU A 122 3.02 -0.86 -14.88
C LEU A 122 2.68 -1.07 -13.40
N ASN A 123 2.86 -0.03 -12.57
CA ASN A 123 2.55 -0.10 -11.14
C ASN A 123 1.06 -0.33 -10.86
N THR A 124 0.18 0.19 -11.71
CA THR A 124 -1.27 -0.04 -11.61
C THR A 124 -1.60 -1.48 -11.99
N VAL A 125 -1.03 -2.00 -13.08
CA VAL A 125 -1.19 -3.38 -13.51
C VAL A 125 -0.70 -4.35 -12.42
N LYS A 126 0.50 -4.13 -11.87
CA LYS A 126 1.03 -4.92 -10.73
C LYS A 126 0.06 -4.94 -9.54
N ARG A 127 -0.61 -3.82 -9.22
CA ARG A 127 -1.61 -3.76 -8.12
C ARG A 127 -2.90 -4.49 -8.47
N VAL A 128 -3.38 -4.40 -9.70
CA VAL A 128 -4.55 -5.16 -10.17
C VAL A 128 -4.28 -6.64 -10.03
N PHE A 129 -3.15 -7.13 -10.53
CA PHE A 129 -2.73 -8.52 -10.40
C PHE A 129 -2.56 -8.97 -8.96
N ALA A 130 -1.97 -8.14 -8.09
CA ALA A 130 -1.84 -8.45 -6.67
C ALA A 130 -3.22 -8.64 -6.01
N SER A 131 -4.20 -7.82 -6.37
CA SER A 131 -5.57 -7.93 -5.89
C SER A 131 -6.24 -9.22 -6.38
N VAL A 132 -6.18 -9.52 -7.69
CA VAL A 132 -6.74 -10.74 -8.29
C VAL A 132 -6.10 -11.98 -7.69
N ARG A 133 -4.76 -12.01 -7.59
CA ARG A 133 -4.03 -13.12 -6.96
C ARG A 133 -4.46 -13.37 -5.53
N SER A 134 -4.65 -12.30 -4.76
CA SER A 134 -5.08 -12.41 -3.35
C SER A 134 -6.48 -13.02 -3.23
N VAL A 135 -7.40 -12.64 -4.12
CA VAL A 135 -8.75 -13.22 -4.19
C VAL A 135 -8.68 -14.71 -4.49
N ILE A 136 -7.99 -15.08 -5.57
CA ILE A 136 -7.90 -16.49 -6.02
C ILE A 136 -7.18 -17.35 -4.96
N ASN A 137 -6.01 -16.91 -4.46
CA ASN A 137 -5.24 -17.69 -3.48
C ASN A 137 -6.00 -17.91 -2.17
N LEU A 138 -6.80 -16.93 -1.72
CA LEU A 138 -7.61 -17.13 -0.53
C LEU A 138 -8.66 -18.21 -0.78
N ASN A 139 -9.40 -18.13 -1.88
CA ASN A 139 -10.44 -19.09 -2.19
C ASN A 139 -9.88 -20.50 -2.46
N ILE A 140 -8.72 -20.64 -3.15
CA ILE A 140 -8.06 -21.94 -3.31
C ILE A 140 -7.81 -22.59 -1.93
N ARG A 141 -7.33 -21.82 -0.96
CA ARG A 141 -7.05 -22.34 0.40
C ARG A 141 -8.32 -22.67 1.17
N GLU A 142 -9.30 -21.78 1.14
CA GLU A 142 -10.55 -21.95 1.89
C GLU A 142 -11.40 -23.13 1.41
N TYR A 143 -11.40 -23.36 0.10
CA TYR A 143 -12.17 -24.44 -0.53
C TYR A 143 -11.34 -25.71 -0.74
N GLY A 144 -10.06 -25.72 -0.35
CA GLY A 144 -9.17 -26.88 -0.57
C GLY A 144 -9.02 -27.27 -2.04
N LEU A 145 -9.06 -26.26 -2.95
CA LEU A 145 -9.04 -26.54 -4.39
C LEU A 145 -7.65 -26.99 -4.85
N GLU A 146 -7.62 -27.99 -5.69
CA GLU A 146 -6.41 -28.39 -6.40
C GLU A 146 -6.11 -27.42 -7.54
N GLY A 147 -4.84 -27.12 -7.77
CA GLY A 147 -4.37 -26.29 -8.87
C GLY A 147 -3.64 -25.02 -8.43
N ASN A 148 -2.98 -24.42 -9.41
CA ASN A 148 -2.20 -23.20 -9.22
C ASN A 148 -2.97 -21.97 -9.70
N ASN A 149 -2.77 -20.85 -9.03
CA ASN A 149 -3.31 -19.58 -9.47
C ASN A 149 -2.63 -19.11 -10.76
N ALA A 150 -3.35 -19.13 -11.87
CA ALA A 150 -2.86 -18.76 -13.21
C ALA A 150 -2.24 -17.34 -13.27
N PHE A 151 -2.68 -16.43 -12.40
CA PHE A 151 -2.18 -15.05 -12.35
C PHE A 151 -0.87 -14.92 -11.56
N SER A 152 -0.39 -15.96 -10.87
CA SER A 152 0.78 -15.88 -9.99
C SER A 152 2.10 -15.75 -10.73
N GLY A 153 2.26 -16.43 -11.86
CA GLY A 153 3.49 -16.48 -12.65
C GLY A 153 3.50 -15.54 -13.86
N THR A 154 2.51 -14.67 -14.03
CA THR A 154 2.42 -13.80 -15.20
C THR A 154 3.60 -12.82 -15.24
N TYR A 155 4.39 -12.89 -16.31
CA TYR A 155 5.49 -11.96 -16.57
C TYR A 155 4.99 -10.52 -16.70
N MET A 156 5.65 -9.59 -16.02
CA MET A 156 5.39 -8.16 -16.13
C MET A 156 6.58 -7.52 -16.83
N PRO A 157 6.40 -6.98 -18.06
CA PRO A 157 7.48 -6.35 -18.79
C PRO A 157 8.01 -5.14 -18.02
N ASP A 158 9.33 -4.99 -17.99
CA ASP A 158 9.94 -3.75 -17.54
C ASP A 158 9.65 -2.68 -18.61
N ARG A 159 8.71 -1.81 -18.29
CA ARG A 159 8.45 -0.60 -19.07
C ARG A 159 9.03 0.57 -18.30
N ASP A 160 9.70 1.46 -18.98
CA ASP A 160 10.19 2.73 -18.42
C ASP A 160 9.05 3.71 -18.04
N ASP A 161 7.83 3.19 -17.91
CA ASP A 161 6.65 3.90 -17.38
C ASP A 161 6.79 4.17 -15.86
N ALA A 162 8.01 4.36 -15.37
CA ALA A 162 8.20 4.83 -14.01
C ALA A 162 7.46 6.16 -13.90
N SER A 163 6.32 6.14 -13.21
CA SER A 163 5.64 7.39 -12.84
C SER A 163 6.71 8.33 -12.33
N PRO A 164 6.85 9.53 -12.92
CA PRO A 164 7.93 10.43 -12.57
C PRO A 164 8.00 10.55 -11.05
N SER A 165 9.19 10.31 -10.50
CA SER A 165 9.44 10.46 -9.07
C SER A 165 8.93 11.85 -8.67
N ARG A 166 8.06 11.90 -7.66
CA ARG A 166 7.55 13.19 -7.16
C ARG A 166 8.72 14.02 -6.69
N LYS A 167 8.93 15.15 -7.34
CA LYS A 167 10.01 16.06 -7.00
C LYS A 167 9.72 16.74 -5.65
N PRO A 168 10.72 16.93 -4.78
CA PRO A 168 10.62 17.83 -3.64
C PRO A 168 10.43 19.27 -4.13
N ILE A 169 9.71 20.08 -3.38
CA ILE A 169 9.51 21.50 -3.68
C ILE A 169 10.76 22.26 -3.23
N PRO A 170 11.41 23.06 -4.07
CA PRO A 170 12.52 23.92 -3.66
C PRO A 170 12.10 24.93 -2.58
N ASN A 171 13.07 25.43 -1.80
CA ASN A 171 12.79 26.30 -0.67
C ASN A 171 12.17 27.64 -1.06
N ASP A 172 12.59 28.25 -2.15
CA ASP A 172 12.03 29.49 -2.70
C ASP A 172 10.56 29.34 -3.08
N ILE A 173 10.21 28.25 -3.75
CA ILE A 173 8.82 27.92 -4.09
C ILE A 173 8.02 27.61 -2.81
N LEU A 174 8.63 26.93 -1.83
CA LEU A 174 7.98 26.65 -0.56
C LEU A 174 7.63 27.93 0.19
N GLN A 175 8.55 28.90 0.27
CA GLN A 175 8.30 30.22 0.86
C GLN A 175 7.16 30.95 0.15
N LEU A 176 7.14 30.89 -1.22
CA LEU A 176 6.04 31.47 -1.99
C LEU A 176 4.70 30.80 -1.63
N ILE A 177 4.66 29.46 -1.52
CA ILE A 177 3.44 28.72 -1.13
C ILE A 177 2.97 29.18 0.26
N GLN A 178 3.87 29.24 1.24
CA GLN A 178 3.54 29.67 2.60
C GLN A 178 3.03 31.10 2.65
N LYS A 179 3.69 32.02 1.94
CA LYS A 179 3.25 33.41 1.79
C LYS A 179 1.84 33.50 1.20
N ARG A 180 1.58 32.77 0.12
CA ARG A 180 0.26 32.72 -0.53
C ARG A 180 -0.82 32.08 0.39
N CYS A 181 -0.43 31.13 1.25
CA CYS A 181 -1.32 30.60 2.26
C CYS A 181 -1.74 31.68 3.26
N MET A 182 -0.78 32.46 3.75
CA MET A 182 -1.03 33.54 4.72
C MET A 182 -1.84 34.69 4.11
N GLU A 183 -1.57 35.06 2.86
CA GLU A 183 -2.33 36.11 2.15
C GLU A 183 -3.79 35.71 1.88
N THR A 184 -4.06 34.45 1.62
CA THR A 184 -5.43 33.98 1.33
C THR A 184 -6.22 33.67 2.61
N ASP A 185 -5.55 33.21 3.64
CA ASP A 185 -6.03 33.01 5.02
C ASP A 185 -7.37 32.28 5.13
N ASP A 186 -7.47 31.07 4.54
CA ASP A 186 -8.65 30.21 4.60
C ASP A 186 -8.33 28.77 5.02
N GLU A 187 -9.36 27.99 5.33
CA GLU A 187 -9.24 26.62 5.80
C GLU A 187 -8.35 25.73 4.90
N ALA A 188 -8.46 25.87 3.59
CA ALA A 188 -7.69 25.07 2.65
C ALA A 188 -6.20 25.44 2.69
N ARG A 189 -5.85 26.72 2.86
CA ARG A 189 -4.47 27.22 2.96
C ARG A 189 -3.86 26.91 4.31
N TRP A 190 -4.65 26.97 5.40
CA TRP A 190 -4.17 26.49 6.70
C TRP A 190 -3.77 25.02 6.64
N LEU A 191 -4.54 24.18 5.94
CA LEU A 191 -4.19 22.77 5.77
C LEU A 191 -2.88 22.58 4.97
N VAL A 192 -2.64 23.37 3.93
CA VAL A 192 -1.38 23.36 3.18
C VAL A 192 -0.22 23.82 4.03
N ALA A 193 -0.36 24.96 4.72
CA ALA A 193 0.66 25.54 5.58
C ALA A 193 1.00 24.61 6.75
N LEU A 194 0.03 23.95 7.36
CA LEU A 194 0.26 22.95 8.40
C LEU A 194 1.15 21.81 7.89
N ILE A 195 0.88 21.30 6.68
CA ILE A 195 1.66 20.21 6.09
C ILE A 195 3.07 20.67 5.69
N SER A 196 3.24 21.93 5.31
CA SER A 196 4.51 22.45 4.78
C SER A 196 5.66 22.35 5.77
N ASP A 197 5.43 22.58 7.06
CA ASP A 197 6.46 22.53 8.12
C ASP A 197 6.33 21.32 9.06
N THR A 198 5.30 20.48 8.88
CA THR A 198 5.19 19.22 9.64
C THR A 198 5.53 17.99 8.81
N GLY A 199 5.44 18.08 7.49
CA GLY A 199 5.59 16.92 6.59
C GLY A 199 4.56 15.81 6.82
N MET A 200 3.42 16.09 7.46
CA MET A 200 2.34 15.13 7.71
C MET A 200 1.76 14.61 6.39
N ARG A 201 1.15 13.42 6.43
CA ARG A 201 0.32 12.98 5.31
C ARG A 201 -0.97 13.81 5.27
N LEU A 202 -1.45 14.11 4.08
CA LEU A 202 -2.68 14.90 3.91
C LEU A 202 -3.86 14.33 4.72
N SER A 203 -4.03 13.01 4.74
CA SER A 203 -5.09 12.39 5.54
C SER A 203 -4.86 12.50 7.05
N GLU A 204 -3.60 12.57 7.50
CA GLU A 204 -3.27 12.82 8.91
C GLU A 204 -3.69 14.24 9.29
N ALA A 205 -3.31 15.22 8.49
CA ALA A 205 -3.61 16.63 8.73
C ALA A 205 -5.10 16.96 8.58
N ALA A 206 -5.73 16.54 7.47
CA ALA A 206 -7.15 16.83 7.23
C ALA A 206 -8.09 16.18 8.25
N GLY A 207 -7.69 15.08 8.88
CA GLY A 207 -8.49 14.36 9.86
C GLY A 207 -8.17 14.70 11.33
N LEU A 208 -7.52 15.83 11.62
CA LEU A 208 -7.26 16.28 12.97
C LEU A 208 -8.52 16.76 13.67
N SER A 209 -8.68 16.37 14.93
CA SER A 209 -9.60 17.03 15.86
C SER A 209 -8.90 18.19 16.59
N LYS A 210 -9.67 19.07 17.19
CA LYS A 210 -9.12 20.14 18.05
C LYS A 210 -8.34 19.58 19.24
N GLU A 211 -8.76 18.43 19.78
CA GLU A 211 -8.08 17.75 20.88
C GLU A 211 -6.68 17.24 20.52
N ASP A 212 -6.36 17.12 19.21
CA ASP A 212 -5.04 16.72 18.76
C ASP A 212 -4.05 17.89 18.72
N ILE A 213 -4.52 19.14 18.90
CA ILE A 213 -3.73 20.36 18.81
C ILE A 213 -3.54 20.95 20.21
N HIS A 214 -2.30 21.13 20.61
CA HIS A 214 -1.90 21.65 21.91
C HIS A 214 -1.13 22.95 21.69
N LEU A 215 -1.82 24.11 21.83
CA LEU A 215 -1.23 25.44 21.60
C LEU A 215 -0.79 26.16 22.89
N ASP A 216 -1.49 25.92 24.00
CA ASP A 216 -1.30 26.59 25.28
C ASP A 216 -0.33 25.82 26.19
N VAL A 217 0.82 25.43 25.59
CA VAL A 217 1.91 24.69 26.24
C VAL A 217 3.26 25.28 25.84
N ASP A 218 4.33 25.04 26.62
CA ASP A 218 5.69 25.56 26.34
C ASP A 218 6.18 25.27 24.93
N ILE A 219 5.86 24.09 24.41
CA ILE A 219 6.17 23.67 23.04
C ILE A 219 4.87 23.28 22.35
N PRO A 220 4.25 24.17 21.55
CA PRO A 220 3.06 23.85 20.81
C PRO A 220 3.30 22.63 19.90
N TYR A 221 2.37 21.68 19.91
CA TYR A 221 2.51 20.45 19.12
C TYR A 221 1.18 19.92 18.63
N VAL A 222 1.23 19.06 17.62
CA VAL A 222 0.13 18.23 17.15
C VAL A 222 0.38 16.78 17.51
N GLU A 223 -0.64 16.09 18.01
CA GLU A 223 -0.63 14.65 18.25
C GLU A 223 -1.32 13.90 17.12
N ILE A 224 -0.58 13.04 16.44
CA ILE A 224 -1.12 12.21 15.36
C ILE A 224 -1.46 10.86 15.94
N ARG A 225 -2.76 10.59 16.09
CA ARG A 225 -3.32 9.37 16.66
C ARG A 225 -4.48 8.84 15.81
N PRO A 226 -4.85 7.54 15.88
CA PRO A 226 -5.98 7.02 15.13
C PRO A 226 -7.30 7.56 15.68
N HIS A 227 -8.26 7.79 14.77
CA HIS A 227 -9.64 8.17 15.09
C HIS A 227 -10.63 7.27 14.38
N LYS A 228 -11.89 7.25 14.80
CA LYS A 228 -12.95 6.46 14.16
C LYS A 228 -13.16 6.87 12.68
N TRP A 229 -13.03 8.15 12.37
CA TRP A 229 -13.16 8.73 11.03
C TRP A 229 -11.87 8.70 10.20
N ARG A 230 -10.72 8.43 10.83
CA ARG A 230 -9.41 8.40 10.17
C ARG A 230 -8.47 7.40 10.84
N ARG A 231 -8.21 6.31 10.19
CA ARG A 231 -7.17 5.37 10.58
C ARG A 231 -5.79 5.82 10.07
N LEU A 232 -4.74 5.40 10.74
CA LEU A 232 -3.37 5.64 10.31
C LEU A 232 -2.86 4.51 9.41
N LYS A 233 -1.97 4.85 8.47
CA LYS A 233 -1.41 3.87 7.53
C LYS A 233 -0.55 2.82 8.22
N THR A 234 0.21 3.20 9.26
CA THR A 234 1.12 2.34 10.01
C THR A 234 1.11 2.72 11.49
N LYS A 235 1.52 1.81 12.38
CA LYS A 235 1.70 2.11 13.80
C LYS A 235 2.72 3.22 14.03
N SER A 236 3.80 3.28 13.23
CA SER A 236 4.81 4.35 13.28
C SER A 236 4.29 5.74 12.90
N SER A 237 3.06 5.85 12.39
CA SER A 237 2.42 7.14 12.14
C SER A 237 1.98 7.85 13.42
N ILE A 238 1.78 7.11 14.54
CA ILE A 238 1.43 7.68 15.85
C ILE A 238 2.64 8.44 16.36
N ARG A 239 2.50 9.74 16.56
CA ARG A 239 3.59 10.61 17.00
C ARG A 239 3.11 11.98 17.41
N LYS A 240 3.92 12.69 18.19
CA LYS A 240 3.77 14.12 18.49
C LYS A 240 4.76 14.91 17.65
N LEU A 241 4.31 16.01 17.05
CA LEU A 241 5.14 16.90 16.24
C LEU A 241 5.04 18.34 16.75
N PRO A 242 6.17 18.98 17.07
CA PRO A 242 6.19 20.42 17.35
C PRO A 242 5.66 21.21 16.16
N LEU A 243 4.92 22.25 16.45
CA LEU A 243 4.43 23.24 15.50
C LEU A 243 5.40 24.43 15.45
N VAL A 244 5.92 24.72 14.26
CA VAL A 244 6.87 25.82 14.03
C VAL A 244 6.47 26.60 12.76
N GLY A 245 6.96 27.81 12.58
CA GLY A 245 6.78 28.58 11.35
C GLY A 245 5.32 28.63 10.86
N ALA A 246 5.13 28.33 9.57
CA ALA A 246 3.82 28.34 8.93
C ALA A 246 2.85 27.31 9.52
N SER A 247 3.35 26.19 10.06
CA SER A 247 2.48 25.18 10.68
C SER A 247 1.87 25.66 12.00
N LEU A 248 2.62 26.43 12.80
CA LEU A 248 2.11 27.03 14.04
C LEU A 248 1.04 28.09 13.75
N TRP A 249 1.33 28.98 12.78
CA TRP A 249 0.36 29.97 12.32
C TRP A 249 -0.95 29.27 11.86
N ALA A 250 -0.85 28.30 10.99
CA ALA A 250 -2.01 27.59 10.45
C ALA A 250 -2.83 26.88 11.53
N ALA A 251 -2.18 26.24 12.49
CA ALA A 251 -2.86 25.58 13.60
C ALA A 251 -3.64 26.56 14.47
N ARG A 252 -3.10 27.76 14.73
CA ARG A 252 -3.80 28.84 15.46
C ARG A 252 -5.02 29.31 14.69
N GLN A 253 -4.88 29.65 13.41
CA GLN A 253 -5.98 30.11 12.57
C GLN A 253 -7.11 29.08 12.49
N ALA A 254 -6.78 27.83 12.17
CA ALA A 254 -7.75 26.76 12.09
C ALA A 254 -8.46 26.47 13.43
N SER A 255 -7.74 26.57 14.56
CA SER A 255 -8.30 26.37 15.89
C SER A 255 -9.32 27.45 16.25
N ILE A 256 -9.02 28.72 15.91
CA ILE A 256 -9.91 29.86 16.18
C ILE A 256 -11.13 29.84 15.27
N ALA A 257 -10.91 29.62 13.97
CA ALA A 257 -11.98 29.73 12.96
C ALA A 257 -12.98 28.57 12.99
N SER A 258 -12.54 27.38 13.41
CA SER A 258 -13.43 26.21 13.41
C SER A 258 -14.42 26.25 14.58
N ASN A 259 -15.71 26.20 14.29
CA ASN A 259 -16.80 26.00 15.27
C ASN A 259 -17.16 24.52 15.45
N SER A 260 -16.33 23.61 14.93
CA SER A 260 -16.49 22.17 14.93
C SER A 260 -15.46 21.51 15.85
N PRO A 261 -15.65 20.28 16.32
CA PRO A 261 -14.60 19.51 16.97
C PRO A 261 -13.43 19.15 16.03
N PHE A 262 -13.58 19.34 14.73
CA PHE A 262 -12.55 19.09 13.71
C PHE A 262 -11.78 20.38 13.37
N MET A 263 -10.47 20.23 13.12
CA MET A 263 -9.65 21.35 12.64
C MET A 263 -10.03 21.80 11.23
N PHE A 264 -10.45 20.85 10.39
CA PHE A 264 -10.78 21.06 8.98
C PHE A 264 -12.14 20.44 8.64
N PRO A 265 -13.27 21.04 9.11
CA PRO A 265 -14.61 20.48 8.98
C PRO A 265 -15.08 20.34 7.52
N ARG A 266 -14.51 21.08 6.58
CA ARG A 266 -14.74 20.92 5.16
C ARG A 266 -14.35 19.55 4.64
N TYR A 267 -13.36 18.91 5.26
CA TYR A 267 -12.79 17.65 4.82
C TYR A 267 -12.96 16.51 5.82
N CYS A 268 -13.48 16.79 7.02
CA CYS A 268 -13.59 15.79 8.07
C CYS A 268 -14.87 15.96 8.87
N ASN A 269 -15.53 14.85 9.16
CA ASN A 269 -16.68 14.76 10.05
C ASN A 269 -16.57 13.47 10.91
N GLU A 270 -17.57 13.21 11.74
CA GLU A 270 -17.59 12.08 12.68
C GLU A 270 -17.53 10.69 12.00
N THR A 271 -17.89 10.60 10.73
CA THR A 271 -17.94 9.33 9.99
C THR A 271 -16.72 9.07 9.12
N GLU A 272 -16.16 10.10 8.49
CA GLU A 272 -15.05 9.93 7.56
C GLU A 272 -14.19 11.19 7.37
N CYS A 273 -12.93 10.98 6.99
CA CYS A 273 -12.03 12.01 6.49
C CYS A 273 -11.92 11.92 4.96
N GLN A 274 -12.42 12.93 4.26
CA GLN A 274 -12.46 13.02 2.80
C GLN A 274 -11.13 13.51 2.20
N SER A 275 -10.03 12.87 2.56
CA SER A 275 -8.69 13.26 2.11
C SER A 275 -8.49 13.25 0.60
N ASN A 276 -9.27 12.46 -0.16
CA ASN A 276 -9.23 12.46 -1.62
C ASN A 276 -9.84 13.75 -2.20
N SER A 277 -10.93 14.25 -1.63
CA SER A 277 -11.54 15.54 -1.99
C SER A 277 -10.58 16.69 -1.67
N ALA A 278 -10.00 16.68 -0.46
CA ALA A 278 -8.95 17.63 -0.09
C ALA A 278 -7.78 17.59 -1.08
N SER A 279 -7.29 16.39 -1.45
CA SER A 279 -6.20 16.23 -2.41
C SER A 279 -6.52 16.85 -3.75
N ALA A 280 -7.72 16.64 -4.28
CA ALA A 280 -8.13 17.20 -5.57
C ALA A 280 -8.14 18.74 -5.55
N ALA A 281 -8.78 19.32 -4.52
CA ALA A 281 -8.90 20.78 -4.39
C ALA A 281 -7.53 21.44 -4.16
N LEU A 282 -6.74 20.91 -3.22
CA LEU A 282 -5.44 21.49 -2.86
C LEU A 282 -4.40 21.34 -3.97
N ASN A 283 -4.38 20.21 -4.70
CA ASN A 283 -3.48 20.04 -5.84
C ASN A 283 -3.85 20.97 -7.01
N LYS A 284 -5.16 21.24 -7.24
CA LYS A 284 -5.57 22.22 -8.24
C LYS A 284 -5.00 23.61 -7.93
N TRP A 285 -5.13 24.06 -6.69
CA TRP A 285 -4.56 25.33 -6.25
C TRP A 285 -3.04 25.32 -6.25
N LEU A 286 -2.39 24.28 -5.72
CA LEU A 286 -0.93 24.22 -5.66
C LEU A 286 -0.28 24.38 -7.05
N LYS A 287 -0.89 23.78 -8.08
CA LYS A 287 -0.43 23.92 -9.46
C LYS A 287 -0.44 25.37 -9.98
N THR A 288 -1.35 26.22 -9.51
CA THR A 288 -1.39 27.61 -9.88
C THR A 288 -0.29 28.45 -9.22
N VAL A 289 0.24 28.00 -8.08
CA VAL A 289 1.28 28.70 -7.32
C VAL A 289 2.67 28.16 -7.62
N ALA A 290 2.81 26.84 -7.68
CA ALA A 290 4.09 26.13 -7.72
C ALA A 290 4.40 25.48 -9.09
N GLY A 291 3.40 25.42 -10.00
CA GLY A 291 3.54 24.72 -11.28
C GLY A 291 3.02 23.27 -11.25
N ALA A 292 2.98 22.65 -12.44
CA ALA A 292 2.35 21.35 -12.65
C ALA A 292 3.11 20.16 -12.04
N ASP A 293 4.39 20.31 -11.77
CA ASP A 293 5.29 19.25 -11.32
C ASP A 293 5.06 18.84 -9.85
N TYR A 294 4.42 19.72 -9.07
CA TYR A 294 4.27 19.52 -7.63
C TYR A 294 2.85 19.18 -7.21
N VAL A 295 2.77 18.39 -6.16
CA VAL A 295 1.52 17.98 -5.50
C VAL A 295 1.66 18.15 -3.98
N ILE A 296 0.55 18.16 -3.24
CA ILE A 296 0.60 18.30 -1.77
C ILE A 296 1.56 17.28 -1.12
N HIS A 297 1.65 16.08 -1.65
CA HIS A 297 2.59 15.09 -1.12
C HIS A 297 4.07 15.47 -1.37
N SER A 298 4.37 16.35 -2.31
CA SER A 298 5.72 16.89 -2.53
C SER A 298 6.23 17.68 -1.32
N LEU A 299 5.34 18.37 -0.56
CA LEU A 299 5.69 19.04 0.70
C LEU A 299 6.33 18.08 1.71
N ARG A 300 5.83 16.84 1.75
CA ARG A 300 6.39 15.81 2.63
C ARG A 300 7.77 15.31 2.15
N HIS A 301 8.00 15.26 0.85
CA HIS A 301 9.34 14.99 0.31
C HIS A 301 10.30 16.12 0.62
N SER A 302 9.86 17.38 0.44
CA SER A 302 10.65 18.58 0.79
C SER A 302 11.03 18.61 2.26
N MET A 303 10.11 18.29 3.17
CA MET A 303 10.43 18.21 4.60
C MET A 303 11.57 17.22 4.87
N ARG A 304 11.56 16.04 4.25
CA ARG A 304 12.64 15.07 4.41
C ARG A 304 13.98 15.60 3.92
N ASP A 305 13.99 16.30 2.79
CA ASP A 305 15.23 16.83 2.21
C ASP A 305 15.73 18.06 2.99
N ARG A 306 14.83 18.92 3.49
CA ARG A 306 15.20 20.03 4.39
C ARG A 306 15.84 19.51 5.69
N LEU A 307 15.26 18.48 6.30
CA LEU A 307 15.85 17.86 7.49
C LEU A 307 17.24 17.26 7.21
N ARG A 308 17.43 16.65 6.04
CA ARG A 308 18.75 16.15 5.62
C ARG A 308 19.74 17.27 5.36
N ALA A 309 19.30 18.36 4.75
CA ALA A 309 20.15 19.52 4.46
C ALA A 309 20.73 20.17 5.72
N VAL A 310 20.03 20.07 6.85
CA VAL A 310 20.53 20.54 8.15
C VAL A 310 21.20 19.44 8.98
N ASN A 311 21.51 18.29 8.38
CA ASN A 311 22.15 17.13 9.03
C ASN A 311 21.34 16.54 10.20
N CYS A 312 20.00 16.54 10.13
CA CYS A 312 19.16 15.90 11.13
C CYS A 312 19.44 14.38 11.17
N PRO A 313 19.61 13.75 12.34
CA PRO A 313 19.80 12.31 12.47
C PRO A 313 18.70 11.51 11.77
N ALA A 314 19.07 10.42 11.09
CA ALA A 314 18.15 9.68 10.22
C ALA A 314 16.94 9.09 10.95
N ASP A 315 17.13 8.62 12.18
CA ASP A 315 16.08 8.08 13.04
C ASP A 315 15.12 9.18 13.52
N MET A 316 15.63 10.39 13.79
CA MET A 316 14.81 11.55 14.08
C MET A 316 14.01 12.02 12.85
N VAL A 317 14.64 12.01 11.67
CA VAL A 317 13.92 12.26 10.40
C VAL A 317 12.77 11.26 10.25
N ASP A 318 13.01 9.97 10.51
CA ASP A 318 11.99 8.93 10.43
C ASP A 318 10.89 9.10 11.50
N GLN A 319 11.23 9.55 12.73
CA GLN A 319 10.25 9.87 13.76
C GLN A 319 9.37 11.07 13.34
N ILE A 320 9.96 12.19 12.91
CA ILE A 320 9.22 13.37 12.43
C ILE A 320 8.27 12.98 11.30
N GLY A 321 8.76 12.25 10.32
CA GLY A 321 7.96 11.84 9.19
C GLY A 321 6.95 10.71 9.48
N GLY A 322 7.09 9.97 10.58
CA GLY A 322 6.33 8.74 10.82
C GLY A 322 6.62 7.71 9.71
N TRP A 323 7.89 7.58 9.30
CA TRP A 323 8.36 6.53 8.42
C TRP A 323 8.66 5.27 9.23
N ARG A 324 8.73 4.13 8.54
CA ARG A 324 8.99 2.85 9.21
C ARG A 324 10.43 2.82 9.71
N LYS A 325 10.62 2.44 10.97
CA LYS A 325 11.94 2.16 11.54
C LYS A 325 12.61 1.02 10.77
N LYS A 326 13.89 1.17 10.46
CA LYS A 326 14.63 0.20 9.63
C LYS A 326 15.22 -0.94 10.42
N SER A 327 15.53 -0.71 11.71
CA SER A 327 16.13 -1.70 12.58
C SER A 327 15.27 -2.03 13.79
N VAL A 328 15.49 -3.21 14.38
CA VAL A 328 14.83 -3.64 15.62
C VAL A 328 15.25 -2.72 16.78
N GLY A 329 16.53 -2.30 16.83
CA GLY A 329 17.06 -1.40 17.86
C GLY A 329 16.37 -0.04 17.92
N GLU A 330 15.97 0.52 16.76
CA GLU A 330 15.20 1.76 16.70
C GLU A 330 13.77 1.61 17.28
N GLY A 331 13.33 0.39 17.53
CA GLY A 331 12.03 0.05 18.15
C GLY A 331 12.01 0.23 19.66
N TYR A 332 13.16 0.25 20.31
CA TYR A 332 13.28 0.40 21.75
C TYR A 332 13.30 1.89 22.15
N GLY A 333 12.62 2.22 23.27
CA GLY A 333 12.52 3.55 23.83
C GLY A 333 11.36 4.38 23.26
N GLU A 334 11.10 5.51 23.91
CA GLU A 334 9.98 6.43 23.62
C GLU A 334 10.27 7.37 22.43
N GLY A 335 11.49 7.35 21.89
CA GLY A 335 11.96 8.24 20.84
C GLY A 335 12.43 9.59 21.39
N TYR A 336 12.62 10.56 20.49
CA TYR A 336 13.09 11.91 20.86
C TYR A 336 11.98 12.74 21.48
N VAL A 337 12.34 13.50 22.49
CA VAL A 337 11.45 14.48 23.18
C VAL A 337 11.11 15.68 22.28
N LEU A 338 9.98 16.33 22.55
CA LEU A 338 9.48 17.44 21.72
C LEU A 338 10.49 18.59 21.55
N SER A 339 11.27 18.92 22.59
CA SER A 339 12.29 19.98 22.49
C SER A 339 13.33 19.70 21.41
N LYS A 340 13.84 18.47 21.35
CA LYS A 340 14.81 18.06 20.33
C LYS A 340 14.21 18.09 18.93
N LEU A 341 12.97 17.62 18.78
CA LEU A 341 12.27 17.68 17.49
C LEU A 341 12.02 19.13 17.06
N LYS A 342 11.67 20.03 18.01
CA LYS A 342 11.49 21.47 17.76
C LYS A 342 12.78 22.10 17.24
N ASP A 343 13.93 21.83 17.89
CA ASP A 343 15.22 22.39 17.49
C ASP A 343 15.53 22.11 16.00
N TRP A 344 15.28 20.87 15.53
CA TRP A 344 15.50 20.50 14.15
C TRP A 344 14.45 21.07 13.19
N LEU A 345 13.17 21.06 13.58
CA LEU A 345 12.11 21.64 12.75
C LEU A 345 12.27 23.14 12.59
N THR A 346 12.70 23.85 13.64
CA THR A 346 12.99 25.29 13.56
C THR A 346 14.11 25.61 12.56
N LYS A 347 15.16 24.77 12.49
CA LYS A 347 16.22 24.93 11.48
C LYS A 347 15.74 24.72 10.05
N THR A 348 14.62 24.03 9.86
CA THR A 348 14.04 23.75 8.53
C THR A 348 12.87 24.67 8.19
N SER A 349 12.31 25.41 9.16
CA SER A 349 11.24 26.37 8.87
C SER A 349 11.83 27.56 8.10
N THR A 350 11.16 27.98 7.08
CA THR A 350 11.55 29.04 6.14
C THR A 350 10.94 30.38 6.54
#